data_e7c9f96960a5cfc7ef95f5300a5d4a55
#
_entry.id   e7c9f96960a5cfc7ef95f5300a5d4a55
#
_cell.length_a   1.000
_cell.length_b   1.000
_cell.length_c   1.000
_cell.angle_alpha   90.00
_cell.angle_beta   90.00
_cell.angle_gamma   90.00
#
_symmetry.space_group_name_H-M   'P 1'
#
loop_
_entity.id
_entity.type
_entity.pdbx_description
1 polymer ?
#
loop_
_entity_poly.entity_id
_entity_poly.type
_entity_poly.pdbx_seq_one_letter_code
_entity_poly.pdbx_strand_id
1 'polypeptide(L)'
;MTTYQLDPWTALGDPTRRAIFERIADRPSAVVDIARELPVSRPAVSQHLRVLKDARLVIDHPIGSRRVYSLNPVGLNALRADLERFWTSALTSYKWMVEHTDQEKA
;
A
#
# COMPACT_ATOMS: atom_id res chain seq x y z
N MET A 1 -12.18 -22.68 7.97
CA MET A 1 -12.56 -21.26 8.01
C MET A 1 -11.52 -20.43 7.29
N THR A 2 -11.95 -19.71 6.30
CA THR A 2 -11.03 -18.92 5.48
C THR A 2 -10.61 -17.68 6.25
N THR A 3 -9.32 -17.54 6.49
CA THR A 3 -8.81 -16.30 7.07
C THR A 3 -8.91 -15.22 6.00
N TYR A 4 -9.76 -14.25 6.23
CA TYR A 4 -9.88 -13.13 5.31
C TYR A 4 -8.62 -12.29 5.41
N GLN A 5 -7.91 -12.18 4.31
CA GLN A 5 -6.72 -11.35 4.22
C GLN A 5 -7.01 -10.21 3.25
N LEU A 6 -6.93 -8.99 3.76
CA LEU A 6 -7.24 -7.83 2.95
C LEU A 6 -6.17 -7.64 1.88
N ASP A 7 -6.63 -7.43 0.65
CA ASP A 7 -5.75 -7.17 -0.48
C ASP A 7 -5.02 -5.83 -0.30
N PRO A 8 -3.68 -5.80 -0.45
CA PRO A 8 -2.92 -4.56 -0.32
C PRO A 8 -3.38 -3.44 -1.25
N TRP A 9 -3.75 -3.77 -2.48
CA TRP A 9 -4.24 -2.77 -3.43
C TRP A 9 -5.54 -2.14 -2.97
N THR A 10 -6.44 -2.95 -2.41
CA THR A 10 -7.69 -2.46 -1.84
C THR A 10 -7.42 -1.56 -0.65
N ALA A 11 -6.48 -1.95 0.21
CA ALA A 11 -6.11 -1.12 1.36
C ALA A 11 -5.60 0.25 0.93
N LEU A 12 -4.80 0.31 -0.13
CA LEU A 12 -4.24 1.57 -0.65
C LEU A 12 -5.23 2.34 -1.52
N GLY A 13 -6.40 1.78 -1.80
CA GLY A 13 -7.44 2.46 -2.57
C GLY A 13 -8.15 3.56 -1.81
N ASP A 14 -8.11 3.55 -0.48
CA ASP A 14 -8.67 4.63 0.33
C ASP A 14 -7.68 5.79 0.42
N PRO A 15 -8.07 7.03 0.03
CA PRO A 15 -7.13 8.16 0.00
C PRO A 15 -6.50 8.48 1.36
N THR A 16 -7.29 8.41 2.43
CA THR A 16 -6.80 8.68 3.79
C THR A 16 -5.80 7.62 4.23
N ARG A 17 -6.14 6.36 3.99
CA ARG A 17 -5.26 5.24 4.33
C ARG A 17 -3.95 5.32 3.56
N ARG A 18 -4.02 5.66 2.30
CA ARG A 18 -2.85 5.85 1.46
C ARG A 18 -1.96 6.98 1.98
N ALA A 19 -2.57 8.10 2.42
CA ALA A 19 -1.82 9.21 2.99
C ALA A 19 -1.08 8.79 4.27
N ILE A 20 -1.73 7.98 5.12
CA ILE A 20 -1.10 7.42 6.32
C ILE A 20 0.06 6.51 5.94
N PHE A 21 -0.15 5.65 4.96
CA PHE A 21 0.89 4.75 4.45
C PHE A 21 2.09 5.54 3.93
N GLU A 22 1.87 6.58 3.15
CA GLU A 22 2.93 7.43 2.61
C GLU A 22 3.70 8.13 3.73
N ARG A 23 2.99 8.55 4.77
CA ARG A 23 3.62 9.18 5.94
C ARG A 23 4.57 8.23 6.65
N ILE A 24 4.15 6.97 6.80
CA ILE A 24 4.97 5.93 7.43
C ILE A 24 6.14 5.56 6.52
N ALA A 25 5.95 5.57 5.20
CA ALA A 25 7.00 5.33 4.23
C ALA A 25 8.10 6.38 4.33
N ASP A 26 7.70 7.62 4.62
CA ASP A 26 8.64 8.73 4.81
C ASP A 26 9.47 8.54 6.08
N ARG A 27 8.81 8.13 7.18
CA ARG A 27 9.50 7.78 8.43
C ARG A 27 8.56 7.02 9.36
N PRO A 28 9.07 6.08 10.16
CA PRO A 28 8.28 5.40 11.18
C PRO A 28 7.60 6.40 12.10
N SER A 29 6.36 6.13 12.48
CA SER A 29 5.55 7.10 13.22
C SER A 29 4.58 6.42 14.17
N ALA A 30 4.29 7.11 15.29
CA ALA A 30 3.24 6.70 16.22
C ALA A 30 1.91 7.34 15.81
N VAL A 31 0.80 6.78 16.32
CA VAL A 31 -0.55 7.28 16.02
C VAL A 31 -0.67 8.78 16.29
N VAL A 32 -0.13 9.24 17.41
CA VAL A 32 -0.24 10.65 17.83
C VAL A 32 0.45 11.57 16.82
N ASP A 33 1.56 11.15 16.26
CA ASP A 33 2.31 11.96 15.29
C ASP A 33 1.57 12.03 13.95
N ILE A 34 1.00 10.91 13.54
CA ILE A 34 0.21 10.86 12.30
C ILE A 34 -1.04 11.74 12.42
N ALA A 35 -1.76 11.62 13.55
CA ALA A 35 -2.96 12.40 13.78
C ALA A 35 -2.69 13.91 13.90
N ARG A 36 -1.48 14.27 14.31
CA ARG A 36 -1.09 15.68 14.40
C ARG A 36 -0.86 16.30 13.03
N GLU A 37 -0.36 15.53 12.07
CA GLU A 37 0.03 16.04 10.77
C GLU A 37 -1.06 15.88 9.70
N LEU A 38 -1.98 14.94 9.87
CA LEU A 38 -3.06 14.71 8.92
C LEU A 38 -4.41 15.11 9.53
N PRO A 39 -5.36 15.57 8.73
CA PRO A 39 -6.68 15.98 9.22
C PRO A 39 -7.55 14.76 9.55
N VAL A 40 -7.07 13.91 10.45
CA VAL A 40 -7.70 12.65 10.82
C VAL A 40 -7.63 12.49 12.33
N SER A 41 -8.71 12.04 12.96
CA SER A 41 -8.74 11.80 14.40
C SER A 41 -7.87 10.59 14.77
N ARG A 42 -7.41 10.54 16.03
CA ARG A 42 -6.63 9.40 16.53
C ARG A 42 -7.36 8.06 16.35
N PRO A 43 -8.66 7.95 16.71
CA PRO A 43 -9.38 6.70 16.48
C PRO A 43 -9.41 6.29 15.03
N ALA A 44 -9.59 7.23 14.11
CA ALA A 44 -9.60 6.94 12.68
C ALA A 44 -8.22 6.49 12.20
N VAL A 45 -7.15 7.14 12.65
CA VAL A 45 -5.78 6.73 12.34
C VAL A 45 -5.55 5.29 12.81
N SER A 46 -5.96 4.97 14.03
CA SER A 46 -5.81 3.62 14.57
C SER A 46 -6.54 2.58 13.73
N GLN A 47 -7.74 2.89 13.26
CA GLN A 47 -8.50 1.98 12.40
C GLN A 47 -7.84 1.79 11.05
N HIS A 48 -7.35 2.86 10.44
CA HIS A 48 -6.64 2.79 9.17
C HIS A 48 -5.34 1.99 9.29
N LEU A 49 -4.62 2.16 10.40
CA LEU A 49 -3.40 1.39 10.65
C LEU A 49 -3.70 -0.10 10.83
N ARG A 50 -4.82 -0.43 11.45
CA ARG A 50 -5.23 -1.82 11.59
C ARG A 50 -5.44 -2.47 10.22
N VAL A 51 -6.11 -1.76 9.31
CA VAL A 51 -6.33 -2.24 7.95
C VAL A 51 -5.01 -2.43 7.22
N LEU A 52 -4.11 -1.45 7.33
CA LEU A 52 -2.78 -1.54 6.71
C LEU A 52 -1.96 -2.69 7.26
N LYS A 53 -2.06 -2.94 8.57
CA LYS A 53 -1.37 -4.05 9.21
C LYS A 53 -1.95 -5.39 8.76
N ASP A 54 -3.27 -5.50 8.66
CA ASP A 54 -3.93 -6.71 8.19
C ASP A 54 -3.61 -6.99 6.73
N ALA A 55 -3.35 -5.95 5.95
CA ALA A 55 -2.89 -6.08 4.56
C ALA A 55 -1.38 -6.33 4.44
N ARG A 56 -0.67 -6.43 5.57
CA ARG A 56 0.76 -6.68 5.65
C ARG A 56 1.61 -5.56 5.04
N LEU A 57 1.09 -4.35 5.02
CA LEU A 57 1.82 -3.19 4.50
C LEU A 57 2.62 -2.48 5.58
N VAL A 58 2.19 -2.60 6.84
CA VAL A 58 2.89 -2.02 7.98
C VAL A 58 3.02 -3.03 9.11
N ILE A 59 4.01 -2.82 9.95
CA ILE A 59 4.22 -3.55 11.20
C ILE A 59 4.32 -2.53 12.31
N ASP A 60 4.09 -2.96 13.53
CA ASP A 60 4.21 -2.10 14.69
C ASP A 60 5.06 -2.76 15.77
N HIS A 61 5.72 -1.94 16.55
CA HIS A 61 6.53 -2.40 17.66
C HIS A 61 6.57 -1.34 18.76
N PRO A 62 6.69 -1.76 20.02
CA PRO A 62 6.73 -0.81 21.13
C PRO A 62 8.12 -0.15 21.20
N ILE A 63 8.11 1.15 21.42
CA ILE A 63 9.32 1.93 21.75
C ILE A 63 8.95 2.79 22.95
N GLY A 64 9.44 2.40 24.13
CA GLY A 64 9.04 3.04 25.39
C GLY A 64 7.55 2.83 25.64
N SER A 65 6.82 3.90 25.91
CA SER A 65 5.37 3.87 26.13
C SER A 65 4.58 4.02 24.84
N ARG A 66 5.25 4.11 23.70
CA ARG A 66 4.63 4.37 22.41
C ARG A 66 4.70 3.12 21.53
N ARG A 67 3.76 3.04 20.59
CA ARG A 67 3.77 2.03 19.55
C ARG A 67 4.06 2.71 18.24
N VAL A 68 5.14 2.28 17.59
CA VAL A 68 5.63 2.90 16.37
C VAL A 68 5.33 1.98 15.19
N TYR A 69 4.80 2.55 14.12
CA TYR A 69 4.47 1.85 12.89
C TYR A 69 5.52 2.13 11.82
N SER A 70 5.94 1.07 11.13
CA SER A 70 6.90 1.17 10.03
C SER A 70 6.44 0.28 8.89
N LEU A 71 7.05 0.43 7.73
CA LEU A 71 6.69 -0.40 6.57
C LEU A 71 7.08 -1.85 6.82
N ASN A 72 6.27 -2.75 6.28
CA ASN A 72 6.54 -4.19 6.34
C ASN A 72 7.23 -4.62 5.04
N PRO A 73 8.53 -4.97 5.07
CA PRO A 73 9.27 -5.33 3.87
C PRO A 73 8.67 -6.52 3.12
N VAL A 74 8.10 -7.48 3.84
CA VAL A 74 7.50 -8.67 3.22
C VAL A 74 6.29 -8.29 2.36
N GLY A 75 5.39 -7.49 2.92
CA GLY A 75 4.21 -7.02 2.19
C GLY A 75 4.56 -6.10 1.04
N LEU A 76 5.57 -5.25 1.24
CA LEU A 76 6.05 -4.37 0.16
C LEU A 76 6.66 -5.15 -0.99
N ASN A 77 7.42 -6.20 -0.71
CA ASN A 77 7.98 -7.04 -1.75
C ASN A 77 6.90 -7.74 -2.55
N ALA A 78 5.83 -8.20 -1.91
CA ALA A 78 4.69 -8.80 -2.59
C ALA A 78 3.99 -7.80 -3.50
N LEU A 79 3.80 -6.56 -3.01
CA LEU A 79 3.20 -5.48 -3.78
C LEU A 79 4.05 -5.12 -4.99
N ARG A 80 5.36 -5.07 -4.80
CA ARG A 80 6.30 -4.81 -5.88
C ARG A 80 6.24 -5.89 -6.96
N ALA A 81 6.18 -7.15 -6.55
CA ALA A 81 6.07 -8.27 -7.49
C ALA A 81 4.79 -8.18 -8.31
N ASP A 82 3.66 -7.81 -7.68
CA ASP A 82 2.41 -7.57 -8.39
C ASP A 82 2.56 -6.46 -9.42
N LEU A 83 3.18 -5.35 -9.03
CA LEU A 83 3.38 -4.22 -9.92
C LEU A 83 4.25 -4.60 -11.11
N GLU A 84 5.30 -5.38 -10.88
CA GLU A 84 6.16 -5.86 -11.96
C GLU A 84 5.41 -6.74 -12.96
N ARG A 85 4.51 -7.60 -12.47
CA ARG A 85 3.67 -8.42 -13.34
C ARG A 85 2.74 -7.57 -14.19
N PHE A 86 2.10 -6.56 -13.60
CA PHE A 86 1.25 -5.63 -14.33
C PHE A 86 2.04 -4.86 -15.36
N TRP A 87 3.22 -4.40 -15.00
CA TRP A 87 4.11 -3.66 -15.89
C TRP A 87 4.50 -4.50 -17.11
N THR A 88 4.95 -5.73 -16.89
CA THR A 88 5.34 -6.65 -17.95
C THR A 88 4.15 -6.96 -18.87
N SER A 89 3.00 -7.24 -18.29
CA SER A 89 1.78 -7.51 -19.04
C SER A 89 1.35 -6.31 -19.88
N ALA A 90 1.42 -5.11 -19.31
CA ALA A 90 1.07 -3.87 -20.01
C ALA A 90 2.01 -3.61 -21.17
N LEU A 91 3.31 -3.81 -21.00
CA LEU A 91 4.29 -3.64 -22.07
C LEU A 91 4.08 -4.65 -23.19
N THR A 92 3.78 -5.89 -22.86
CA THR A 92 3.51 -6.93 -23.83
C THR A 92 2.27 -6.58 -24.67
N SER A 93 1.20 -6.15 -24.02
CA SER A 93 -0.04 -5.74 -24.67
C SER A 93 0.19 -4.53 -25.57
N TYR A 94 0.95 -3.56 -25.10
CA TYR A 94 1.27 -2.36 -25.85
C TYR A 94 2.06 -2.72 -27.12
N LYS A 95 3.07 -3.57 -26.97
CA LYS A 95 3.88 -4.02 -28.10
C LYS A 95 3.03 -4.72 -29.15
N TRP A 96 2.17 -5.62 -28.71
CA TRP A 96 1.24 -6.33 -29.59
C TRP A 96 0.36 -5.34 -30.37
N MET A 97 -0.21 -4.36 -29.67
CA MET A 97 -1.09 -3.37 -30.26
C MET A 97 -0.39 -2.54 -31.33
N VAL A 98 0.83 -2.10 -31.04
CA VAL A 98 1.63 -1.32 -32.00
C VAL A 98 1.92 -2.14 -33.27
N GLU A 99 2.34 -3.39 -33.11
CA GLU A 99 2.67 -4.26 -34.24
C GLU A 99 1.45 -4.56 -35.11
N HIS A 100 0.29 -4.78 -34.49
CA HIS A 100 -0.93 -5.11 -35.24
C HIS A 100 -1.62 -3.88 -35.82
N THR A 101 -1.48 -2.74 -35.21
CA THR A 101 -2.00 -1.49 -35.77
C THR A 101 -1.30 -1.15 -37.08
N ASP A 102 0.01 -1.36 -37.14
CA ASP A 102 0.77 -1.12 -38.37
C ASP A 102 0.33 -2.08 -39.48
N GLN A 103 0.00 -3.32 -39.14
CA GLN A 103 -0.49 -4.29 -40.12
C GLN A 103 -1.87 -3.91 -40.66
N GLU A 104 -2.74 -3.37 -39.81
CA GLU A 104 -4.09 -2.96 -40.22
C GLU A 104 -4.07 -1.75 -41.14
N LYS A 105 -3.05 -0.92 -41.08
CA LYS A 105 -2.90 0.25 -41.93
C LYS A 105 -2.35 -0.07 -43.31
N ALA A 106 -1.83 -1.25 -43.47
CA ALA A 106 -1.30 -1.70 -44.74
C ALA A 106 -2.44 -2.21 -45.70
#